data_a58bfc90ece91bebf8904dd5dd057c80
#
_entry.id   a58bfc90ece91bebf8904dd5dd057c80
#
_cell.length_a   1.000
_cell.length_b   1.000
_cell.length_c   1.000
_cell.angle_alpha   90.00
_cell.angle_beta   90.00
_cell.angle_gamma   90.00
#
_symmetry.space_group_name_H-M   'P 1'
#
loop_
_entity.id
_entity.type
_entity.pdbx_description
1 polymer ?
#
loop_
_entity_poly.entity_id
_entity_poly.type
_entity_poly.pdbx_seq_one_letter_code
_entity_poly.pdbx_strand_id
1 'polypeptide(L)'
;IYRGISQAVGQLSRIDPRGDILVFLSGEREIREAMKYLGRQNLRHTEVLPLYARLSGAEQRRVFHPGAARRIILSTNVAETSLTVPRIRFVIDTGFARISRYAHRSRIQRLPIEPVSQASANQRMGRCGRLGPGTCIRLYSEEDFSLRPDFTEPEILRTSLASVILRMTTMNLGAVEAFPFIDAPAPRMISDAYQLLFELGAVDGARAPTKLGYQLSRWPLDVRLARMIAEGDRQGCLEDLLVLASALSIQDPRERPLEAQDAADQSHSRFADDQSDFITLLRLWDYLRKARHEHTGNQFRKLCRREFFNWQRVLEWFDL
;
A
#
# COMPACT_ATOMS: atom_id res chain seq x y z
N ILE A 1 12.09 14.54 -14.30
CA ILE A 1 10.91 13.65 -14.50
C ILE A 1 9.73 14.45 -15.02
N TYR A 2 9.22 15.48 -14.36
CA TYR A 2 7.98 16.20 -14.72
C TYR A 2 8.01 16.86 -16.09
N ARG A 3 9.16 17.45 -16.49
CA ARG A 3 9.38 17.96 -17.84
C ARG A 3 9.30 16.84 -18.89
N GLY A 4 9.89 15.67 -18.60
CA GLY A 4 9.81 14.50 -19.48
C GLY A 4 8.37 13.99 -19.65
N ILE A 5 7.60 13.93 -18.54
CA ILE A 5 6.17 13.58 -18.61
C ILE A 5 5.40 14.56 -19.49
N SER A 6 5.61 15.88 -19.29
CA SER A 6 4.93 16.90 -20.11
C SER A 6 5.28 16.80 -21.58
N GLN A 7 6.55 16.55 -21.92
CA GLN A 7 6.98 16.34 -23.30
C GLN A 7 6.34 15.08 -23.91
N ALA A 8 6.30 13.97 -23.17
CA ALA A 8 5.65 12.74 -23.61
C ALA A 8 4.14 12.94 -23.80
N VAL A 9 3.45 13.65 -22.89
CA VAL A 9 2.04 14.03 -23.07
C VAL A 9 1.85 14.81 -24.37
N GLY A 10 2.73 15.77 -24.67
CA GLY A 10 2.70 16.54 -25.91
C GLY A 10 2.87 15.68 -27.15
N GLN A 11 3.80 14.71 -27.13
CA GLN A 11 4.00 13.77 -28.24
C GLN A 11 2.77 12.87 -28.44
N LEU A 12 2.24 12.28 -27.38
CA LEU A 12 1.06 11.41 -27.43
C LEU A 12 -0.20 12.17 -27.87
N SER A 13 -0.31 13.45 -27.53
CA SER A 13 -1.41 14.31 -27.97
C SER A 13 -1.42 14.58 -29.49
N ARG A 14 -0.26 14.48 -30.16
CA ARG A 14 -0.15 14.56 -31.62
C ARG A 14 -0.60 13.27 -32.31
N ILE A 15 -0.48 12.13 -31.64
CA ILE A 15 -0.91 10.81 -32.14
C ILE A 15 -2.43 10.69 -32.01
N ASP A 16 -2.97 10.92 -30.81
CA ASP A 16 -4.41 10.94 -30.56
C ASP A 16 -4.74 11.96 -29.46
N PRO A 17 -5.36 13.10 -29.77
CA PRO A 17 -5.68 14.13 -28.78
C PRO A 17 -6.78 13.72 -27.80
N ARG A 18 -7.50 12.62 -28.03
CA ARG A 18 -8.58 12.11 -27.18
C ARG A 18 -8.16 10.88 -26.34
N GLY A 19 -7.03 10.26 -26.67
CA GLY A 19 -6.55 9.07 -25.99
C GLY A 19 -6.17 9.33 -24.53
N ASP A 20 -6.73 8.57 -23.59
CA ASP A 20 -6.39 8.65 -22.17
C ASP A 20 -4.96 8.14 -21.94
N ILE A 21 -4.24 8.79 -21.00
CA ILE A 21 -2.85 8.50 -20.66
C ILE A 21 -2.78 7.97 -19.23
N LEU A 22 -2.08 6.86 -19.02
CA LEU A 22 -1.69 6.36 -17.71
C LEU A 22 -0.19 6.61 -17.49
N VAL A 23 0.15 7.33 -16.43
CA VAL A 23 1.53 7.67 -16.07
C VAL A 23 1.90 6.93 -14.80
N PHE A 24 2.96 6.11 -14.85
CA PHE A 24 3.47 5.43 -13.67
C PHE A 24 4.53 6.27 -12.95
N LEU A 25 4.31 6.50 -11.66
CA LEU A 25 5.15 7.25 -10.74
C LEU A 25 5.47 6.44 -9.49
N SER A 26 6.55 6.79 -8.79
CA SER A 26 7.04 6.02 -7.65
C SER A 26 6.18 6.15 -6.39
N GLY A 27 5.45 7.25 -6.20
CA GLY A 27 4.66 7.46 -5.00
C GLY A 27 3.75 8.67 -5.03
N GLU A 28 3.03 8.88 -3.94
CA GLU A 28 2.06 9.96 -3.77
C GLU A 28 2.67 11.36 -3.91
N ARG A 29 3.87 11.58 -3.36
CA ARG A 29 4.56 12.86 -3.46
C ARG A 29 4.84 13.22 -4.92
N GLU A 30 5.39 12.28 -5.66
CA GLU A 30 5.71 12.45 -7.08
C GLU A 30 4.44 12.68 -7.92
N ILE A 31 3.33 12.02 -7.56
CA ILE A 31 2.02 12.23 -8.19
C ILE A 31 1.54 13.67 -7.94
N ARG A 32 1.59 14.16 -6.70
CA ARG A 32 1.19 15.53 -6.36
C ARG A 32 2.01 16.58 -7.09
N GLU A 33 3.32 16.40 -7.18
CA GLU A 33 4.20 17.32 -7.90
C GLU A 33 3.95 17.28 -9.42
N ALA A 34 3.70 16.09 -9.99
CA ALA A 34 3.32 15.95 -11.39
C ALA A 34 1.98 16.64 -11.69
N MET A 35 0.99 16.50 -10.79
CA MET A 35 -0.31 17.20 -10.90
C MET A 35 -0.12 18.72 -10.94
N LYS A 36 0.66 19.28 -10.00
CA LYS A 36 0.98 20.70 -9.96
C LYS A 36 1.67 21.17 -11.25
N TYR A 37 2.63 20.37 -11.74
CA TYR A 37 3.38 20.69 -12.94
C TYR A 37 2.49 20.69 -14.20
N LEU A 38 1.67 19.64 -14.37
CA LEU A 38 0.76 19.53 -15.52
C LEU A 38 -0.39 20.54 -15.45
N GLY A 39 -0.88 20.89 -14.27
CA GLY A 39 -1.90 21.92 -14.07
C GLY A 39 -1.48 23.30 -14.59
N ARG A 40 -0.16 23.61 -14.57
CA ARG A 40 0.38 24.85 -15.12
C ARG A 40 0.49 24.86 -16.66
N GLN A 41 0.34 23.69 -17.31
CA GLN A 41 0.50 23.55 -18.76
C GLN A 41 -0.76 23.90 -19.58
N ASN A 42 -1.84 24.31 -18.92
CA ASN A 42 -3.11 24.72 -19.56
C ASN A 42 -3.63 23.71 -20.60
N LEU A 43 -3.67 22.42 -20.22
CA LEU A 43 -4.09 21.31 -21.09
C LEU A 43 -5.60 21.40 -21.36
N ARG A 44 -5.98 21.84 -22.57
CA ARG A 44 -7.40 22.01 -22.95
C ARG A 44 -8.15 20.68 -22.92
N HIS A 45 -9.37 20.66 -22.38
CA HIS A 45 -10.25 19.48 -22.31
C HIS A 45 -9.60 18.22 -21.71
N THR A 46 -8.65 18.41 -20.80
CA THR A 46 -7.91 17.31 -20.19
C THR A 46 -8.03 17.37 -18.65
N GLU A 47 -8.43 16.26 -18.06
CA GLU A 47 -8.53 16.08 -16.61
C GLU A 47 -7.30 15.32 -16.10
N VAL A 48 -6.61 15.84 -15.10
CA VAL A 48 -5.46 15.16 -14.46
C VAL A 48 -5.94 14.54 -13.16
N LEU A 49 -5.87 13.22 -13.06
CA LEU A 49 -6.40 12.44 -11.93
C LEU A 49 -5.31 11.63 -11.25
N PRO A 50 -5.25 11.64 -9.91
CA PRO A 50 -4.36 10.75 -9.16
C PRO A 50 -4.95 9.34 -9.02
N LEU A 51 -4.08 8.33 -8.87
CA LEU A 51 -4.47 6.96 -8.55
C LEU A 51 -3.43 6.29 -7.65
N TYR A 52 -3.70 6.18 -6.36
CA TYR A 52 -2.90 5.48 -5.37
C TYR A 52 -3.78 4.94 -4.25
N ALA A 53 -3.25 4.00 -3.45
CA ALA A 53 -4.05 3.22 -2.50
C ALA A 53 -4.76 4.06 -1.42
N ARG A 54 -4.17 5.20 -1.01
CA ARG A 54 -4.72 6.06 0.06
C ARG A 54 -5.77 7.07 -0.40
N LEU A 55 -6.13 7.09 -1.69
CA LEU A 55 -7.17 7.97 -2.19
C LEU A 55 -8.52 7.67 -1.56
N SER A 56 -9.33 8.71 -1.38
CA SER A 56 -10.73 8.56 -1.00
C SER A 56 -11.50 7.76 -2.07
N GLY A 57 -12.54 7.04 -1.64
CA GLY A 57 -13.39 6.30 -2.58
C GLY A 57 -14.06 7.19 -3.65
N ALA A 58 -14.24 8.48 -3.38
CA ALA A 58 -14.77 9.44 -4.35
C ALA A 58 -13.75 9.75 -5.46
N GLU A 59 -12.49 10.01 -5.08
CA GLU A 59 -11.39 10.26 -6.02
C GLU A 59 -11.10 9.03 -6.88
N GLN A 60 -11.09 7.84 -6.27
CA GLN A 60 -10.93 6.59 -7.02
C GLN A 60 -12.05 6.39 -8.04
N ARG A 61 -13.33 6.64 -7.68
CA ARG A 61 -14.46 6.53 -8.63
C ARG A 61 -14.31 7.40 -9.85
N ARG A 62 -13.76 8.62 -9.75
CA ARG A 62 -13.48 9.50 -10.89
C ARG A 62 -12.58 8.84 -11.92
N VAL A 63 -11.61 8.02 -11.49
CA VAL A 63 -10.71 7.29 -12.40
C VAL A 63 -11.44 6.17 -13.14
N PHE A 64 -12.40 5.49 -12.50
CA PHE A 64 -13.09 4.34 -13.09
C PHE A 64 -14.36 4.69 -13.86
N HIS A 65 -14.90 5.90 -13.71
CA HIS A 65 -16.08 6.38 -14.42
C HIS A 65 -15.70 7.55 -15.33
N PRO A 66 -15.18 7.26 -16.55
CA PRO A 66 -14.70 8.30 -17.45
C PRO A 66 -15.83 9.18 -17.96
N GLY A 67 -15.65 10.49 -17.86
CA GLY A 67 -16.48 11.51 -18.51
C GLY A 67 -16.14 11.68 -20.01
N ALA A 68 -16.57 12.81 -20.57
CA ALA A 68 -16.28 13.18 -21.97
C ALA A 68 -14.85 13.71 -22.17
N ALA A 69 -14.23 14.26 -21.12
CA ALA A 69 -12.88 14.82 -21.20
C ALA A 69 -11.82 13.72 -21.32
N ARG A 70 -10.71 14.03 -21.98
CA ARG A 70 -9.48 13.24 -21.94
C ARG A 70 -8.94 13.19 -20.51
N ARG A 71 -8.31 12.07 -20.13
CA ARG A 71 -7.72 11.93 -18.81
C ARG A 71 -6.22 11.65 -18.87
N ILE A 72 -5.49 12.24 -17.93
CA ILE A 72 -4.12 11.87 -17.60
C ILE A 72 -4.16 11.32 -16.17
N ILE A 73 -4.02 10.01 -16.02
CA ILE A 73 -4.09 9.32 -14.73
C ILE A 73 -2.66 9.11 -14.24
N LEU A 74 -2.33 9.74 -13.13
CA LEU A 74 -1.02 9.65 -12.48
C LEU A 74 -1.10 8.57 -11.40
N SER A 75 -0.45 7.43 -11.62
CA SER A 75 -0.63 6.24 -10.78
C SER A 75 0.67 5.73 -10.17
N THR A 76 0.57 5.13 -9.00
CA THR A 76 1.59 4.21 -8.50
C THR A 76 1.47 2.85 -9.19
N ASN A 77 2.26 1.86 -8.76
CA ASN A 77 2.17 0.48 -9.23
C ASN A 77 0.80 -0.21 -8.96
N VAL A 78 -0.13 0.43 -8.27
CA VAL A 78 -1.50 -0.07 -8.08
C VAL A 78 -2.23 -0.34 -9.40
N ALA A 79 -1.93 0.45 -10.45
CA ALA A 79 -2.48 0.24 -11.79
C ALA A 79 -1.66 -0.76 -12.63
N GLU A 80 -0.57 -1.29 -12.11
CA GLU A 80 0.28 -2.25 -12.84
C GLU A 80 -0.37 -3.64 -12.91
N THR A 81 -0.97 -4.13 -11.82
CA THR A 81 -1.58 -5.46 -11.74
C THR A 81 -3.01 -5.44 -11.21
N SER A 82 -3.25 -4.74 -10.11
CA SER A 82 -4.45 -4.88 -9.27
C SER A 82 -5.71 -4.24 -9.87
N LEU A 83 -5.56 -3.17 -10.65
CA LEU A 83 -6.68 -2.39 -11.15
C LEU A 83 -6.65 -2.27 -12.69
N THR A 84 -7.81 -2.39 -13.30
CA THR A 84 -7.97 -2.13 -14.73
C THR A 84 -8.60 -0.75 -14.93
N VAL A 85 -7.78 0.21 -15.32
CA VAL A 85 -8.26 1.55 -15.66
C VAL A 85 -8.84 1.53 -17.07
N PRO A 86 -10.11 1.93 -17.26
CA PRO A 86 -10.76 1.87 -18.58
C PRO A 86 -10.23 2.96 -19.52
N ARG A 87 -10.31 2.71 -20.85
CA ARG A 87 -10.00 3.65 -21.94
C ARG A 87 -8.52 4.06 -22.07
N ILE A 88 -7.57 3.39 -21.40
CA ILE A 88 -6.16 3.72 -21.54
C ILE A 88 -5.66 3.40 -22.94
N ARG A 89 -5.23 4.43 -23.65
CA ARG A 89 -4.63 4.38 -24.98
C ARG A 89 -3.11 4.50 -24.93
N PHE A 90 -2.61 5.24 -23.93
CA PHE A 90 -1.21 5.58 -23.80
C PHE A 90 -0.67 5.30 -22.40
N VAL A 91 0.59 4.90 -22.33
CA VAL A 91 1.33 4.74 -21.08
C VAL A 91 2.58 5.60 -21.11
N ILE A 92 2.89 6.25 -19.99
CA ILE A 92 4.18 6.87 -19.71
C ILE A 92 4.76 6.18 -18.49
N ASP A 93 5.91 5.53 -18.65
CA ASP A 93 6.58 4.81 -17.56
C ASP A 93 7.86 5.55 -17.14
N THR A 94 7.91 6.00 -15.88
CA THR A 94 9.09 6.64 -15.30
C THR A 94 10.16 5.63 -14.86
N GLY A 95 9.84 4.33 -14.85
CA GLY A 95 10.77 3.25 -14.55
C GLY A 95 11.01 2.99 -13.06
N PHE A 96 10.28 3.62 -12.15
CA PHE A 96 10.46 3.49 -10.70
C PHE A 96 9.19 3.06 -10.00
N ALA A 97 9.35 2.36 -8.85
CA ALA A 97 8.27 2.04 -7.91
C ALA A 97 8.79 2.03 -6.47
N ARG A 98 7.88 2.09 -5.50
CA ARG A 98 8.17 1.75 -4.12
C ARG A 98 8.03 0.24 -3.97
N ILE A 99 9.13 -0.42 -3.62
CA ILE A 99 9.19 -1.87 -3.43
C ILE A 99 9.43 -2.15 -1.95
N SER A 100 8.61 -3.03 -1.38
CA SER A 100 8.74 -3.42 0.02
C SER A 100 10.02 -4.22 0.23
N ARG A 101 10.87 -3.78 1.18
CA ARG A 101 12.14 -4.40 1.56
C ARG A 101 12.25 -4.53 3.07
N TYR A 102 12.60 -5.70 3.55
CA TYR A 102 12.91 -5.91 4.95
C TYR A 102 14.35 -5.47 5.25
N ALA A 103 14.49 -4.49 6.13
CA ALA A 103 15.79 -4.01 6.57
C ALA A 103 16.27 -4.85 7.76
N HIS A 104 17.12 -5.84 7.52
CA HIS A 104 17.65 -6.76 8.54
C HIS A 104 18.25 -6.05 9.76
N ARG A 105 19.03 -4.97 9.54
CA ARG A 105 19.69 -4.23 10.63
C ARG A 105 18.72 -3.56 11.59
N SER A 106 17.64 -2.98 11.07
CA SER A 106 16.61 -2.28 11.86
C SER A 106 15.37 -3.14 12.14
N ARG A 107 15.28 -4.31 11.52
CA ARG A 107 14.14 -5.26 11.61
C ARG A 107 12.79 -4.62 11.28
N ILE A 108 12.78 -3.66 10.36
CA ILE A 108 11.56 -2.97 9.90
C ILE A 108 11.38 -3.12 8.39
N GLN A 109 10.13 -3.12 7.97
CA GLN A 109 9.78 -3.07 6.55
C GLN A 109 9.93 -1.64 6.06
N ARG A 110 10.63 -1.46 4.94
CA ARG A 110 10.83 -0.16 4.27
C ARG A 110 10.27 -0.20 2.86
N LEU A 111 10.00 0.97 2.30
CA LEU A 111 9.48 1.14 0.94
C LEU A 111 10.41 2.06 0.14
N PRO A 112 11.68 1.64 -0.14
CA PRO A 112 12.56 2.44 -0.97
C PRO A 112 12.01 2.59 -2.39
N ILE A 113 12.42 3.68 -3.07
CA ILE A 113 12.15 3.87 -4.49
C ILE A 113 13.25 3.16 -5.26
N GLU A 114 12.87 2.18 -6.07
CA GLU A 114 13.80 1.36 -6.86
C GLU A 114 13.39 1.31 -8.33
N PRO A 115 14.33 1.07 -9.26
CA PRO A 115 14.00 0.74 -10.64
C PRO A 115 13.12 -0.52 -10.70
N VAL A 116 12.11 -0.51 -11.56
CA VAL A 116 11.28 -1.69 -11.79
C VAL A 116 11.99 -2.71 -12.68
N SER A 117 11.65 -3.99 -12.55
CA SER A 117 12.15 -5.05 -13.43
C SER A 117 11.66 -4.91 -14.87
N GLN A 118 12.27 -5.63 -15.81
CA GLN A 118 11.82 -5.69 -17.19
C GLN A 118 10.37 -6.21 -17.29
N ALA A 119 10.04 -7.27 -16.55
CA ALA A 119 8.68 -7.82 -16.51
C ALA A 119 7.64 -6.79 -16.03
N SER A 120 7.96 -6.05 -14.96
CA SER A 120 7.09 -4.98 -14.44
C SER A 120 6.92 -3.86 -15.48
N ALA A 121 7.99 -3.41 -16.12
CA ALA A 121 7.93 -2.41 -17.19
C ALA A 121 7.09 -2.88 -18.39
N ASN A 122 7.16 -4.16 -18.75
CA ASN A 122 6.35 -4.77 -19.80
C ASN A 122 4.88 -4.90 -19.37
N GLN A 123 4.59 -5.22 -18.12
CA GLN A 123 3.22 -5.21 -17.58
C GLN A 123 2.61 -3.81 -17.64
N ARG A 124 3.39 -2.75 -17.30
CA ARG A 124 2.96 -1.36 -17.43
C ARG A 124 2.65 -1.00 -18.87
N MET A 125 3.54 -1.35 -19.80
CA MET A 125 3.31 -1.18 -21.22
C MET A 125 2.02 -1.86 -21.68
N GLY A 126 1.74 -3.08 -21.23
CA GLY A 126 0.53 -3.84 -21.54
C GLY A 126 -0.78 -3.15 -21.14
N ARG A 127 -0.74 -2.09 -20.31
CA ARG A 127 -1.94 -1.36 -19.89
C ARG A 127 -2.56 -0.54 -21.02
N CYS A 128 -1.79 -0.09 -22.02
CA CYS A 128 -2.31 0.62 -23.18
C CYS A 128 -2.78 -0.27 -24.35
N GLY A 129 -2.49 -1.58 -24.28
CA GLY A 129 -2.82 -2.52 -25.36
C GLY A 129 -4.15 -3.28 -25.21
N ARG A 130 -5.00 -2.96 -24.23
CA ARG A 130 -6.19 -3.77 -23.91
C ARG A 130 -7.38 -3.55 -24.84
N LEU A 131 -7.56 -2.36 -25.39
CA LEU A 131 -8.69 -1.99 -26.24
C LEU A 131 -8.30 -1.83 -27.71
N GLY A 132 -7.03 -1.97 -28.05
CA GLY A 132 -6.49 -1.78 -29.38
C GLY A 132 -5.02 -1.35 -29.33
N PRO A 133 -4.37 -1.10 -30.48
CA PRO A 133 -2.98 -0.67 -30.51
C PRO A 133 -2.77 0.58 -29.64
N GLY A 134 -1.82 0.52 -28.72
CA GLY A 134 -1.45 1.60 -27.81
C GLY A 134 0.01 1.97 -27.96
N THR A 135 0.42 3.10 -27.36
CA THR A 135 1.81 3.54 -27.34
C THR A 135 2.29 3.71 -25.89
N CYS A 136 3.46 3.15 -25.59
CA CYS A 136 4.15 3.34 -24.32
C CYS A 136 5.42 4.15 -24.52
N ILE A 137 5.58 5.23 -23.77
CA ILE A 137 6.83 6.01 -23.71
C ILE A 137 7.50 5.71 -22.37
N ARG A 138 8.70 5.13 -22.43
CA ARG A 138 9.58 4.95 -21.28
C ARG A 138 10.48 6.18 -21.11
N LEU A 139 10.55 6.76 -19.92
CA LEU A 139 11.38 7.94 -19.63
C LEU A 139 12.80 7.53 -19.15
N TYR A 140 13.32 6.46 -19.68
CA TYR A 140 14.66 5.93 -19.46
C TYR A 140 15.14 5.24 -20.73
N SER A 141 16.46 5.04 -20.85
CA SER A 141 17.04 4.52 -22.08
C SER A 141 16.77 3.02 -22.26
N GLU A 142 16.93 2.53 -23.48
CA GLU A 142 16.87 1.11 -23.81
C GLU A 142 18.01 0.33 -23.14
N GLU A 143 19.18 0.97 -23.02
CA GLU A 143 20.32 0.41 -22.30
C GLU A 143 20.00 0.22 -20.81
N ASP A 144 19.43 1.24 -20.12
CA ASP A 144 18.98 1.12 -18.74
C ASP A 144 17.92 0.01 -18.59
N PHE A 145 16.97 -0.10 -19.52
CA PHE A 145 15.99 -1.18 -19.51
C PHE A 145 16.65 -2.56 -19.61
N SER A 146 17.62 -2.72 -20.52
CA SER A 146 18.29 -4.01 -20.76
C SER A 146 19.17 -4.47 -19.59
N LEU A 147 19.68 -3.52 -18.79
CA LEU A 147 20.47 -3.80 -17.59
C LEU A 147 19.62 -4.13 -16.36
N ARG A 148 18.31 -3.95 -16.42
CA ARG A 148 17.42 -4.26 -15.30
C ARG A 148 17.22 -5.76 -15.13
N PRO A 149 16.98 -6.25 -13.92
CA PRO A 149 16.64 -7.66 -13.70
C PRO A 149 15.36 -8.02 -14.46
N ASP A 150 15.28 -9.25 -14.95
CA ASP A 150 14.11 -9.74 -15.70
C ASP A 150 12.84 -9.67 -14.87
N PHE A 151 12.92 -10.09 -13.58
CA PHE A 151 11.78 -10.15 -12.67
C PHE A 151 12.10 -9.43 -11.36
N THR A 152 11.05 -8.94 -10.70
CA THR A 152 11.15 -8.45 -9.32
C THR A 152 11.35 -9.65 -8.39
N GLU A 153 12.24 -9.53 -7.41
CA GLU A 153 12.46 -10.58 -6.42
C GLU A 153 11.14 -11.01 -5.76
N PRO A 154 10.94 -12.32 -5.54
CA PRO A 154 9.79 -12.86 -4.82
C PRO A 154 9.62 -12.23 -3.43
N GLU A 155 8.40 -12.16 -2.95
CA GLU A 155 8.10 -11.54 -1.65
C GLU A 155 8.85 -12.22 -0.50
N ILE A 156 9.03 -13.54 -0.56
CA ILE A 156 9.74 -14.32 0.44
C ILE A 156 11.19 -13.86 0.64
N LEU A 157 11.83 -13.30 -0.39
CA LEU A 157 13.22 -12.82 -0.32
C LEU A 157 13.34 -11.37 0.19
N ARG A 158 12.22 -10.67 0.37
CA ARG A 158 12.23 -9.22 0.69
C ARG A 158 11.30 -8.84 1.85
N THR A 159 10.73 -9.82 2.56
CA THR A 159 9.87 -9.61 3.74
C THR A 159 10.42 -10.35 4.96
N SER A 160 9.88 -10.04 6.15
CA SER A 160 10.20 -10.80 7.35
C SER A 160 9.66 -12.23 7.25
N LEU A 161 10.50 -13.20 7.53
CA LEU A 161 10.11 -14.62 7.50
C LEU A 161 9.50 -15.12 8.80
N ALA A 162 9.44 -14.30 9.86
CA ALA A 162 9.04 -14.76 11.19
C ALA A 162 7.65 -15.43 11.20
N SER A 163 6.64 -14.80 10.57
CA SER A 163 5.29 -15.38 10.49
C SER A 163 5.25 -16.66 9.65
N VAL A 164 6.01 -16.73 8.58
CA VAL A 164 6.11 -17.91 7.71
C VAL A 164 6.75 -19.07 8.48
N ILE A 165 7.91 -18.83 9.11
CA ILE A 165 8.65 -19.83 9.87
C ILE A 165 7.81 -20.36 11.05
N LEU A 166 7.15 -19.46 11.80
CA LEU A 166 6.30 -19.87 12.91
C LEU A 166 5.17 -20.80 12.45
N ARG A 167 4.50 -20.47 11.34
CA ARG A 167 3.47 -21.32 10.75
C ARG A 167 4.03 -22.65 10.27
N MET A 168 5.14 -22.67 9.55
CA MET A 168 5.78 -23.92 9.09
C MET A 168 6.13 -24.83 10.26
N THR A 169 6.73 -24.27 11.32
CA THR A 169 7.14 -25.02 12.49
C THR A 169 5.95 -25.58 13.27
N THR A 170 4.89 -24.79 13.46
CA THR A 170 3.67 -25.23 14.17
C THR A 170 2.84 -26.24 13.36
N MET A 171 2.95 -26.25 12.02
CA MET A 171 2.31 -27.20 11.13
C MET A 171 3.17 -28.44 10.83
N ASN A 172 4.36 -28.55 11.42
CA ASN A 172 5.31 -29.66 11.20
C ASN A 172 5.68 -29.87 9.72
N LEU A 173 5.92 -28.77 8.99
CA LEU A 173 6.31 -28.83 7.56
C LEU A 173 7.81 -29.13 7.35
N GLY A 174 8.51 -29.50 8.41
CA GLY A 174 9.96 -29.78 8.40
C GLY A 174 10.82 -28.53 8.61
N ALA A 175 12.12 -28.70 8.48
CA ALA A 175 13.09 -27.61 8.60
C ALA A 175 12.94 -26.65 7.42
N VAL A 176 12.92 -25.34 7.72
CA VAL A 176 12.75 -24.28 6.70
C VAL A 176 13.88 -24.33 5.69
N GLU A 177 15.09 -24.62 6.13
CA GLU A 177 16.30 -24.76 5.29
C GLU A 177 16.21 -25.90 4.29
N ALA A 178 15.42 -26.94 4.57
CA ALA A 178 15.22 -28.10 3.72
C ALA A 178 13.92 -28.05 2.91
N PHE A 179 13.09 -27.04 3.12
CA PHE A 179 11.84 -26.92 2.39
C PHE A 179 12.09 -26.54 0.93
N PRO A 180 11.44 -27.18 -0.05
CA PRO A 180 11.68 -26.97 -1.48
C PRO A 180 11.07 -25.67 -1.99
N PHE A 181 11.56 -24.54 -1.52
CA PHE A 181 11.16 -23.24 -2.09
C PHE A 181 11.67 -23.13 -3.53
N ILE A 182 10.87 -22.51 -4.40
CA ILE A 182 11.30 -22.16 -5.76
C ILE A 182 12.51 -21.22 -5.68
N ASP A 183 12.42 -20.18 -4.84
CA ASP A 183 13.49 -19.27 -4.52
C ASP A 183 13.75 -19.34 -3.01
N ALA A 184 14.82 -20.05 -2.62
CA ALA A 184 15.13 -20.27 -1.22
C ALA A 184 15.60 -18.98 -0.54
N PRO A 185 15.07 -18.62 0.64
CA PRO A 185 15.56 -17.48 1.40
C PRO A 185 16.99 -17.70 1.90
N ALA A 186 17.76 -16.60 1.96
CA ALA A 186 19.12 -16.67 2.44
C ALA A 186 19.19 -17.15 3.91
N PRO A 187 20.21 -17.94 4.32
CA PRO A 187 20.35 -18.45 5.69
C PRO A 187 20.29 -17.36 6.77
N ARG A 188 20.78 -16.16 6.45
CA ARG A 188 20.71 -15.00 7.34
C ARG A 188 19.27 -14.57 7.63
N MET A 189 18.40 -14.57 6.60
CA MET A 189 16.99 -14.21 6.78
C MET A 189 16.27 -15.19 7.70
N ILE A 190 16.57 -16.47 7.56
CA ILE A 190 16.04 -17.54 8.41
C ILE A 190 16.53 -17.36 9.85
N SER A 191 17.82 -17.11 10.03
CA SER A 191 18.42 -16.88 11.36
C SER A 191 17.81 -15.64 12.05
N ASP A 192 17.67 -14.51 11.33
CA ASP A 192 17.08 -13.28 11.86
C ASP A 192 15.61 -13.50 12.27
N ALA A 193 14.88 -14.32 11.51
CA ALA A 193 13.49 -14.64 11.82
C ALA A 193 13.36 -15.53 13.07
N TYR A 194 14.20 -16.57 13.20
CA TYR A 194 14.24 -17.38 14.42
C TYR A 194 14.65 -16.56 15.65
N GLN A 195 15.62 -15.64 15.49
CA GLN A 195 16.02 -14.75 16.57
C GLN A 195 14.84 -13.86 17.02
N LEU A 196 14.07 -13.31 16.09
CA LEU A 196 12.87 -12.54 16.43
C LEU A 196 11.83 -13.41 17.15
N LEU A 197 11.56 -14.62 16.64
CA LEU A 197 10.61 -15.54 17.26
C LEU A 197 11.04 -15.94 18.68
N PHE A 198 12.33 -16.14 18.91
CA PHE A 198 12.91 -16.42 20.24
C PHE A 198 12.74 -15.22 21.18
N GLU A 199 13.06 -14.00 20.73
CA GLU A 199 12.86 -12.77 21.52
C GLU A 199 11.39 -12.55 21.90
N LEU A 200 10.45 -12.93 21.04
CA LEU A 200 9.01 -12.88 21.32
C LEU A 200 8.51 -14.06 22.18
N GLY A 201 9.37 -15.03 22.49
CA GLY A 201 9.02 -16.24 23.22
C GLY A 201 8.15 -17.22 22.43
N ALA A 202 8.08 -17.08 21.11
CA ALA A 202 7.31 -17.95 20.22
C ALA A 202 8.00 -19.31 19.95
N VAL A 203 9.34 -19.32 19.99
CA VAL A 203 10.15 -20.53 19.92
C VAL A 203 11.13 -20.56 21.10
N ASP A 204 11.60 -21.76 21.45
CA ASP A 204 12.64 -21.97 22.46
C ASP A 204 14.06 -21.91 21.85
N GLY A 205 15.07 -22.16 22.69
CA GLY A 205 16.48 -22.19 22.25
C GLY A 205 16.83 -23.31 21.25
N ALA A 206 15.99 -24.34 21.16
CA ALA A 206 16.10 -25.41 20.17
C ALA A 206 15.27 -25.13 18.90
N ARG A 207 14.73 -23.91 18.75
CA ARG A 207 13.83 -23.49 17.67
C ARG A 207 12.49 -24.23 17.62
N ALA A 208 12.11 -24.94 18.69
CA ALA A 208 10.82 -25.59 18.78
C ALA A 208 9.73 -24.58 19.22
N PRO A 209 8.49 -24.69 18.69
CA PRO A 209 7.41 -23.76 19.05
C PRO A 209 7.00 -23.95 20.51
N THR A 210 6.90 -22.87 21.25
CA THR A 210 6.36 -22.82 22.63
C THR A 210 4.83 -22.85 22.60
N LYS A 211 4.20 -23.00 23.80
CA LYS A 211 2.73 -22.83 23.91
C LYS A 211 2.28 -21.47 23.37
N LEU A 212 3.04 -20.42 23.67
CA LEU A 212 2.78 -19.08 23.13
C LEU A 212 2.95 -19.07 21.61
N GLY A 213 3.97 -19.71 21.06
CA GLY A 213 4.18 -19.82 19.60
C GLY A 213 2.99 -20.45 18.91
N TYR A 214 2.44 -21.53 19.41
CA TYR A 214 1.21 -22.14 18.88
C TYR A 214 0.01 -21.17 18.96
N GLN A 215 -0.12 -20.40 20.02
CA GLN A 215 -1.16 -19.39 20.15
C GLN A 215 -1.01 -18.28 19.10
N LEU A 216 0.19 -17.70 18.97
CA LEU A 216 0.48 -16.62 18.02
C LEU A 216 0.27 -17.06 16.55
N SER A 217 0.62 -18.31 16.21
CA SER A 217 0.47 -18.84 14.86
C SER A 217 -0.97 -18.95 14.35
N ARG A 218 -1.94 -18.99 15.26
CA ARG A 218 -3.39 -19.09 14.92
C ARG A 218 -3.99 -17.76 14.49
N TRP A 219 -3.38 -16.64 14.87
CA TRP A 219 -3.90 -15.33 14.55
C TRP A 219 -3.41 -14.87 13.16
N PRO A 220 -4.28 -14.31 12.32
CA PRO A 220 -3.92 -13.81 10.99
C PRO A 220 -3.23 -12.42 11.08
N LEU A 221 -2.29 -12.27 12.01
CA LEU A 221 -1.61 -11.02 12.33
C LEU A 221 -0.09 -11.17 12.20
N ASP A 222 0.62 -10.05 12.09
CA ASP A 222 2.06 -10.01 12.32
C ASP A 222 2.39 -10.53 13.72
N VAL A 223 3.46 -11.34 13.84
CA VAL A 223 3.83 -11.99 15.11
C VAL A 223 4.07 -11.01 16.25
N ARG A 224 4.49 -9.78 15.98
CA ARG A 224 4.68 -8.74 17.00
C ARG A 224 3.34 -8.23 17.53
N LEU A 225 2.38 -7.98 16.61
CA LEU A 225 1.03 -7.58 17.01
C LEU A 225 0.32 -8.69 17.77
N ALA A 226 0.45 -9.93 17.31
CA ALA A 226 -0.05 -11.09 18.01
C ALA A 226 0.57 -11.18 19.44
N ARG A 227 1.88 -10.94 19.58
CA ARG A 227 2.55 -10.92 20.90
C ARG A 227 2.06 -9.80 21.81
N MET A 228 1.78 -8.61 21.24
CA MET A 228 1.18 -7.49 22.00
C MET A 228 -0.17 -7.90 22.60
N ILE A 229 -1.05 -8.49 21.79
CA ILE A 229 -2.37 -8.96 22.25
C ILE A 229 -2.23 -9.99 23.37
N ALA A 230 -1.36 -11.00 23.19
CA ALA A 230 -1.12 -12.02 24.21
C ALA A 230 -0.59 -11.44 25.52
N GLU A 231 0.25 -10.40 25.48
CA GLU A 231 0.72 -9.70 26.67
C GLU A 231 -0.37 -8.81 27.28
N GLY A 232 -1.21 -8.19 26.46
CA GLY A 232 -2.32 -7.36 26.92
C GLY A 232 -3.34 -8.12 27.75
N ASP A 233 -3.62 -9.37 27.38
CA ASP A 233 -4.47 -10.26 28.16
C ASP A 233 -3.85 -10.49 29.56
N ARG A 234 -2.56 -10.77 29.61
CA ARG A 234 -1.83 -10.98 30.87
C ARG A 234 -1.77 -9.73 31.76
N GLN A 235 -1.71 -8.53 31.17
CA GLN A 235 -1.61 -7.24 31.86
C GLN A 235 -2.97 -6.60 32.16
N GLY A 236 -4.07 -7.16 31.70
CA GLY A 236 -5.43 -6.61 31.90
C GLY A 236 -5.77 -5.40 31.03
N CYS A 237 -5.08 -5.21 29.90
CA CYS A 237 -5.35 -4.15 28.93
C CYS A 237 -5.67 -4.71 27.51
N LEU A 238 -6.31 -5.87 27.46
CA LEU A 238 -6.62 -6.58 26.22
C LEU A 238 -7.48 -5.75 25.26
N GLU A 239 -8.52 -5.08 25.76
CA GLU A 239 -9.44 -4.31 24.91
C GLU A 239 -8.70 -3.22 24.13
N ASP A 240 -7.87 -2.41 24.80
CA ASP A 240 -7.08 -1.37 24.15
C ASP A 240 -6.12 -1.94 23.10
N LEU A 241 -5.47 -3.08 23.43
CA LEU A 241 -4.54 -3.70 22.50
C LEU A 241 -5.21 -4.38 21.30
N LEU A 242 -6.43 -4.87 21.42
CA LEU A 242 -7.22 -5.33 20.28
C LEU A 242 -7.54 -4.17 19.33
N VAL A 243 -7.97 -3.03 19.87
CA VAL A 243 -8.22 -1.81 19.09
C VAL A 243 -6.95 -1.35 18.36
N LEU A 244 -5.82 -1.32 19.07
CA LEU A 244 -4.54 -0.89 18.49
C LEU A 244 -4.02 -1.88 17.43
N ALA A 245 -4.05 -3.17 17.72
CA ALA A 245 -3.56 -4.18 16.79
C ALA A 245 -4.40 -4.23 15.50
N SER A 246 -5.72 -4.11 15.60
CA SER A 246 -6.60 -4.00 14.43
C SER A 246 -6.34 -2.71 13.65
N ALA A 247 -6.19 -1.55 14.33
CA ALA A 247 -5.85 -0.30 13.68
C ALA A 247 -4.52 -0.36 12.91
N LEU A 248 -3.50 -1.02 13.48
CA LEU A 248 -2.18 -1.19 12.86
C LEU A 248 -2.17 -2.23 11.74
N SER A 249 -3.19 -3.08 11.65
CA SER A 249 -3.31 -4.13 10.62
C SER A 249 -4.05 -3.66 9.37
N ILE A 250 -4.80 -2.57 9.46
CA ILE A 250 -5.54 -1.98 8.34
C ILE A 250 -4.86 -0.73 7.80
N GLN A 251 -5.35 -0.25 6.68
CA GLN A 251 -4.99 1.08 6.20
C GLN A 251 -5.69 2.15 7.05
N ASP A 252 -4.96 3.20 7.45
CA ASP A 252 -5.50 4.31 8.26
C ASP A 252 -6.87 4.77 7.73
N PRO A 253 -7.91 4.78 8.57
CA PRO A 253 -9.24 5.19 8.16
C PRO A 253 -9.38 6.69 7.90
N ARG A 254 -8.43 7.52 8.34
CA ARG A 254 -8.42 8.97 8.11
C ARG A 254 -8.06 9.26 6.64
N GLU A 255 -8.91 10.02 5.97
CA GLU A 255 -8.67 10.50 4.61
C GLU A 255 -8.14 11.93 4.62
N ARG A 256 -7.26 12.26 3.69
CA ARG A 256 -6.74 13.61 3.44
C ARG A 256 -6.88 13.95 1.96
N PRO A 257 -8.11 14.27 1.49
CA PRO A 257 -8.34 14.61 0.08
C PRO A 257 -7.48 15.79 -0.35
N LEU A 258 -6.97 15.76 -1.59
CA LEU A 258 -6.04 16.79 -2.09
C LEU A 258 -6.62 18.20 -2.03
N GLU A 259 -7.92 18.32 -2.24
CA GLU A 259 -8.64 19.61 -2.27
C GLU A 259 -9.07 20.11 -0.87
N ALA A 260 -8.92 19.28 0.18
CA ALA A 260 -9.45 19.56 1.52
C ALA A 260 -8.50 19.10 2.65
N GLN A 261 -7.18 19.17 2.44
CA GLN A 261 -6.19 18.66 3.40
C GLN A 261 -6.27 19.39 4.75
N ASP A 262 -6.29 20.72 4.73
CA ASP A 262 -6.34 21.53 5.95
C ASP A 262 -7.62 21.29 6.74
N ALA A 263 -8.75 21.14 6.07
CA ALA A 263 -10.02 20.84 6.70
C ALA A 263 -10.02 19.41 7.32
N ALA A 264 -9.41 18.44 6.64
CA ALA A 264 -9.25 17.09 7.17
C ALA A 264 -8.32 17.07 8.39
N ASP A 265 -7.17 17.77 8.33
CA ASP A 265 -6.24 17.87 9.45
C ASP A 265 -6.89 18.55 10.66
N GLN A 266 -7.62 19.62 10.44
CA GLN A 266 -8.38 20.30 11.49
C GLN A 266 -9.45 19.37 12.09
N SER A 267 -10.17 18.61 11.28
CA SER A 267 -11.16 17.64 11.76
C SER A 267 -10.53 16.55 12.63
N HIS A 268 -9.34 16.06 12.27
CA HIS A 268 -8.65 14.97 12.95
C HIS A 268 -7.83 15.43 14.16
N SER A 269 -7.41 16.70 14.22
CA SER A 269 -6.58 17.24 15.32
C SER A 269 -7.21 17.07 16.70
N ARG A 270 -8.53 17.05 16.80
CA ARG A 270 -9.27 16.84 18.07
C ARG A 270 -8.99 15.48 18.74
N PHE A 271 -8.50 14.49 17.98
CA PHE A 271 -8.13 13.19 18.51
C PHE A 271 -6.66 13.10 18.85
N ALA A 272 -5.85 14.04 18.37
CA ALA A 272 -4.41 14.01 18.53
C ALA A 272 -4.00 13.98 20.00
N ASP A 273 -2.96 13.20 20.27
CA ASP A 273 -2.26 13.21 21.54
C ASP A 273 -0.79 13.51 21.26
N ASP A 274 -0.21 14.47 21.97
CA ASP A 274 1.14 14.97 21.68
C ASP A 274 2.24 13.97 22.08
N GLN A 275 1.90 12.97 22.88
CA GLN A 275 2.86 12.00 23.43
C GLN A 275 2.70 10.61 22.80
N SER A 276 1.52 10.27 22.26
CA SER A 276 1.26 8.91 21.80
C SER A 276 0.25 8.82 20.66
N ASP A 277 0.71 8.30 19.53
CA ASP A 277 -0.17 7.93 18.42
C ASP A 277 -1.18 6.84 18.81
N PHE A 278 -0.84 6.00 19.78
CA PHE A 278 -1.75 4.97 20.28
C PHE A 278 -2.95 5.58 21.01
N ILE A 279 -2.73 6.58 21.83
CA ILE A 279 -3.82 7.31 22.49
C ILE A 279 -4.70 8.01 21.45
N THR A 280 -4.12 8.57 20.40
CA THR A 280 -4.86 9.12 19.26
C THR A 280 -5.79 8.09 18.63
N LEU A 281 -5.30 6.86 18.40
CA LEU A 281 -6.11 5.77 17.83
C LEU A 281 -7.24 5.33 18.78
N LEU A 282 -6.97 5.22 20.08
CA LEU A 282 -8.00 4.86 21.07
C LEU A 282 -9.11 5.92 21.14
N ARG A 283 -8.76 7.21 21.19
CA ARG A 283 -9.74 8.32 21.14
C ARG A 283 -10.60 8.29 19.87
N LEU A 284 -9.96 8.01 18.74
CA LEU A 284 -10.64 7.90 17.46
C LEU A 284 -11.62 6.71 17.44
N TRP A 285 -11.18 5.56 17.97
CA TRP A 285 -12.03 4.37 18.10
C TRP A 285 -13.26 4.64 18.93
N ASP A 286 -13.08 5.20 20.13
CA ASP A 286 -14.20 5.51 21.03
C ASP A 286 -15.22 6.46 20.40
N TYR A 287 -14.71 7.48 19.70
CA TYR A 287 -15.58 8.39 18.95
C TYR A 287 -16.38 7.68 17.86
N LEU A 288 -15.71 6.89 17.03
CA LEU A 288 -16.37 6.18 15.93
C LEU A 288 -17.34 5.11 16.43
N ARG A 289 -16.98 4.38 17.50
CA ARG A 289 -17.85 3.40 18.17
C ARG A 289 -19.11 4.06 18.70
N LYS A 290 -19.00 5.17 19.41
CA LYS A 290 -20.13 5.96 19.90
C LYS A 290 -21.01 6.46 18.75
N ALA A 291 -20.41 7.05 17.74
CA ALA A 291 -21.13 7.54 16.56
C ALA A 291 -21.88 6.42 15.82
N ARG A 292 -21.31 5.21 15.74
CA ARG A 292 -21.97 4.04 15.13
C ARG A 292 -23.24 3.64 15.92
N HIS A 293 -23.22 3.75 17.25
CA HIS A 293 -24.37 3.45 18.09
C HIS A 293 -25.47 4.51 18.01
N GLU A 294 -25.11 5.78 17.90
CA GLU A 294 -26.04 6.91 17.90
C GLU A 294 -26.71 7.17 16.54
N HIS A 295 -26.18 6.59 15.46
CA HIS A 295 -26.60 6.88 14.09
C HIS A 295 -27.05 5.63 13.34
N THR A 296 -28.02 5.77 12.45
CA THR A 296 -28.33 4.73 11.46
C THR A 296 -27.14 4.54 10.50
N GLY A 297 -27.04 3.39 9.84
CA GLY A 297 -25.94 3.12 8.91
C GLY A 297 -25.72 4.21 7.85
N ASN A 298 -26.80 4.78 7.31
CA ASN A 298 -26.74 5.89 6.35
C ASN A 298 -26.25 7.20 6.99
N GLN A 299 -26.69 7.50 8.21
CA GLN A 299 -26.27 8.69 8.94
C GLN A 299 -24.78 8.57 9.33
N PHE A 300 -24.35 7.40 9.82
CA PHE A 300 -22.96 7.14 10.14
C PHE A 300 -22.04 7.24 8.91
N ARG A 301 -22.46 6.70 7.76
CA ARG A 301 -21.73 6.87 6.49
C ARG A 301 -21.60 8.35 6.08
N LYS A 302 -22.66 9.15 6.27
CA LYS A 302 -22.63 10.61 6.02
C LYS A 302 -21.68 11.31 6.98
N LEU A 303 -21.67 10.92 8.27
CA LEU A 303 -20.75 11.44 9.28
C LEU A 303 -19.30 11.13 8.90
N CYS A 304 -18.97 9.88 8.59
CA CYS A 304 -17.63 9.51 8.14
C CYS A 304 -17.17 10.38 6.95
N ARG A 305 -18.01 10.55 5.94
CA ARG A 305 -17.67 11.39 4.77
C ARG A 305 -17.46 12.87 5.14
N ARG A 306 -18.31 13.43 6.03
CA ARG A 306 -18.22 14.84 6.46
C ARG A 306 -16.92 15.10 7.24
N GLU A 307 -16.47 14.11 8.00
CA GLU A 307 -15.33 14.22 8.89
C GLU A 307 -14.07 13.54 8.34
N PHE A 308 -14.04 13.28 7.02
CA PHE A 308 -12.91 12.74 6.29
C PHE A 308 -12.45 11.36 6.78
N PHE A 309 -13.38 10.46 7.08
CA PHE A 309 -13.10 9.06 7.35
C PHE A 309 -13.52 8.19 6.18
N ASN A 310 -12.68 7.18 5.85
CA ASN A 310 -13.06 6.16 4.91
C ASN A 310 -14.03 5.17 5.55
N TRP A 311 -15.27 5.22 5.15
CA TRP A 311 -16.34 4.35 5.67
C TRP A 311 -15.98 2.85 5.65
N GLN A 312 -15.39 2.37 4.57
CA GLN A 312 -15.07 0.94 4.42
C GLN A 312 -13.97 0.52 5.38
N ARG A 313 -12.90 1.35 5.54
CA ARG A 313 -11.83 1.09 6.49
C ARG A 313 -12.28 1.18 7.95
N VAL A 314 -13.21 2.08 8.24
CA VAL A 314 -13.84 2.14 9.57
C VAL A 314 -14.62 0.85 9.85
N LEU A 315 -15.38 0.33 8.89
CA LEU A 315 -16.05 -0.96 9.05
C LEU A 315 -15.04 -2.11 9.20
N GLU A 316 -14.02 -2.16 8.36
CA GLU A 316 -12.93 -3.14 8.46
C GLU A 316 -12.28 -3.13 9.85
N TRP A 317 -12.08 -1.93 10.42
CA TRP A 317 -11.54 -1.79 11.78
C TRP A 317 -12.45 -2.38 12.84
N PHE A 318 -13.77 -2.23 12.68
CA PHE A 318 -14.74 -2.80 13.62
C PHE A 318 -14.93 -4.31 13.48
N ASP A 319 -14.63 -4.87 12.30
CA ASP A 319 -14.85 -6.29 11.99
C ASP A 319 -13.61 -7.16 12.34
N LEU A 320 -12.44 -6.55 12.59
CA LEU A 320 -11.21 -7.22 13.03
C LEU A 320 -11.14 -7.31 14.55
#